data_3e2b11f2522223603103be11102ccc00
#
_entry.id   3e2b11f2522223603103be11102ccc00
#
_cell.length_a   1.000
_cell.length_b   1.000
_cell.length_c   1.000
_cell.angle_alpha   90.00
_cell.angle_beta   90.00
_cell.angle_gamma   90.00
#
_symmetry.space_group_name_H-M   'P 1'
#
loop_
_entity.id
_entity.type
_entity.pdbx_description
1 polymer ?
#
loop_
_entity_poly.entity_id
_entity_poly.type
_entity_poly.pdbx_seq_one_letter_code
_entity_poly.pdbx_strand_id
1 'polypeptide(L)'
;MPFFMPIRRSFSWLVLVLAFHPLSTPTCKNALTPSCEKPYFLIGSSLWGMTNSVLSEEQLAERVEAQLPRALEDLKHVVSIPSISSQPEHNDDVEAVADWLVEQLKDTGIDDVRKVVEGGKPAILGHYKVDESLPTVLLYAHYDVQPTGDLSLWHSNPFKPVERNGRLFGRGPADDKGCLTAHLAVLRAFEGKPPVNVTVLFEGEEEIGSPTLADILEANKDELRADFYVIADCGNWAPGQPAFTTTLRGVADCIIEVQTLDHGLHSGEYGGPLPDALTTLCRLLATLHDADGNVAVKGLVGTDECEIDYTEEQLRNESQVLDGVKLLGSGPLGSRLWLKPSICVIGMDTTPISESANLLLPTARARISVRVAPGDSSENVLARVKAHLEEHNEWGAKLNVYSNEGSEPSVLPAAGPMYDLALQAWEDAFGKRPVPMGTGGSIGMIADFMNAFPEAFVLGCGTSDPDSRMHGIDESLTIEDWKNTAHALALLINRMADK
;
A
#
# COMPACT_ATOMS: atom_id res chain seq x y z
N MET A 1 -29.30 -10.28 44.41
CA MET A 1 -29.66 -8.96 44.96
C MET A 1 -28.39 -8.23 45.35
N PRO A 2 -28.17 -6.95 44.99
CA PRO A 2 -29.08 -5.96 44.38
C PRO A 2 -28.57 -5.51 42.97
N PHE A 3 -29.42 -5.23 42.08
CA PHE A 3 -29.99 -4.04 41.43
C PHE A 3 -29.07 -2.81 41.33
N PHE A 4 -28.70 -2.43 40.12
CA PHE A 4 -28.50 -1.02 39.75
C PHE A 4 -29.05 -0.77 38.32
N MET A 5 -29.94 0.22 38.25
CA MET A 5 -30.59 0.75 37.04
C MET A 5 -29.69 1.79 36.33
N PRO A 6 -29.88 2.01 35.02
CA PRO A 6 -29.16 3.04 34.26
C PRO A 6 -29.91 4.37 34.28
N ILE A 7 -29.16 5.45 34.46
CA ILE A 7 -29.66 6.85 34.35
C ILE A 7 -29.52 7.30 32.90
N ARG A 8 -30.64 7.56 32.24
CA ARG A 8 -30.73 8.31 30.98
C ARG A 8 -30.53 9.80 31.27
N ARG A 9 -29.63 10.45 30.51
CA ARG A 9 -29.63 11.92 30.33
C ARG A 9 -29.77 12.23 28.84
N SER A 10 -30.93 12.81 28.53
CA SER A 10 -31.25 13.47 27.26
C SER A 10 -30.62 14.87 27.23
N PHE A 11 -29.92 15.22 26.16
CA PHE A 11 -29.57 16.60 25.85
C PHE A 11 -30.23 16.99 24.53
N SER A 12 -31.07 18.02 24.63
CA SER A 12 -31.77 18.69 23.52
C SER A 12 -30.79 19.68 22.84
N TRP A 13 -30.68 19.64 21.53
CA TRP A 13 -30.01 20.67 20.73
C TRP A 13 -31.01 21.73 20.29
N LEU A 14 -30.68 22.96 20.64
CA LEU A 14 -31.39 24.17 20.21
C LEU A 14 -30.73 24.67 18.92
N VAL A 15 -31.48 24.69 17.83
CA VAL A 15 -31.02 25.25 16.53
C VAL A 15 -31.35 26.75 16.56
N LEU A 16 -30.34 27.58 16.42
CA LEU A 16 -30.46 29.04 16.21
C LEU A 16 -30.24 29.36 14.74
N VAL A 17 -31.29 29.73 14.02
CA VAL A 17 -31.27 30.26 12.67
C VAL A 17 -31.08 31.78 12.72
N LEU A 18 -29.98 32.28 12.15
CA LEU A 18 -29.81 33.70 11.92
C LEU A 18 -29.83 33.97 10.42
N ALA A 19 -30.84 34.71 9.99
CA ALA A 19 -31.03 35.22 8.66
C ALA A 19 -30.17 36.50 8.45
N PHE A 20 -29.42 36.58 7.37
CA PHE A 20 -28.81 37.84 6.89
C PHE A 20 -29.47 38.30 5.59
N HIS A 21 -29.96 39.55 5.64
CA HIS A 21 -30.43 40.31 4.49
C HIS A 21 -29.27 41.11 3.86
N PRO A 22 -29.31 41.35 2.55
CA PRO A 22 -28.24 42.08 1.86
C PRO A 22 -28.44 43.60 1.89
N LEU A 23 -27.37 44.34 2.02
CA LEU A 23 -27.36 45.79 1.79
C LEU A 23 -26.42 46.19 0.64
N SER A 24 -26.96 47.07 -0.13
CA SER A 24 -26.57 47.67 -1.39
C SER A 24 -25.26 48.47 -1.40
N THR A 25 -24.65 48.48 -2.58
CA THR A 25 -23.57 49.37 -3.03
C THR A 25 -23.94 50.87 -3.00
N PRO A 26 -22.92 51.77 -2.95
CA PRO A 26 -22.92 52.88 -3.87
C PRO A 26 -21.58 53.11 -4.62
N THR A 27 -21.76 53.41 -5.89
CA THR A 27 -20.79 53.95 -6.81
C THR A 27 -20.38 55.36 -6.44
N CYS A 28 -19.10 55.72 -6.63
CA CYS A 28 -18.73 57.12 -6.91
C CYS A 28 -17.51 57.20 -7.85
N LYS A 29 -17.69 58.09 -8.82
CA LYS A 29 -16.77 58.39 -9.92
C LYS A 29 -15.81 59.55 -9.57
N ASN A 30 -14.64 59.52 -10.23
CA ASN A 30 -13.79 60.63 -10.71
C ASN A 30 -13.14 61.61 -9.76
N ALA A 31 -11.82 61.74 -9.84
CA ALA A 31 -11.16 62.98 -10.32
C ALA A 31 -9.62 62.84 -10.40
N LEU A 32 -9.08 63.51 -11.38
CA LEU A 32 -7.71 63.58 -11.91
C LEU A 32 -6.72 64.46 -11.12
N THR A 33 -5.45 63.99 -11.01
CA THR A 33 -4.14 64.66 -11.16
C THR A 33 -3.73 65.86 -10.23
N PRO A 34 -2.43 66.32 -10.19
CA PRO A 34 -1.14 65.67 -10.51
C PRO A 34 0.02 65.91 -9.49
N SER A 35 1.12 65.18 -9.71
CA SER A 35 2.55 65.49 -9.49
C SER A 35 3.06 66.08 -8.17
N CYS A 36 3.99 65.39 -7.54
CA CYS A 36 5.17 65.99 -6.93
C CYS A 36 6.30 64.92 -6.83
N GLU A 37 7.30 65.05 -7.67
CA GLU A 37 8.56 64.34 -7.60
C GLU A 37 9.38 64.84 -6.40
N LYS A 38 9.88 63.88 -5.58
CA LYS A 38 11.08 64.03 -4.76
C LYS A 38 11.91 62.80 -4.80
N PRO A 39 13.23 62.89 -4.97
CA PRO A 39 14.08 61.71 -5.06
C PRO A 39 14.35 61.17 -3.67
N TYR A 40 14.01 59.90 -3.45
CA TYR A 40 14.51 59.15 -2.30
C TYR A 40 15.76 58.38 -2.70
N PHE A 41 16.83 58.66 -1.99
CA PHE A 41 18.09 57.93 -2.01
C PHE A 41 17.85 56.46 -1.71
N LEU A 42 18.26 55.60 -2.63
CA LEU A 42 18.42 54.16 -2.42
C LEU A 42 19.61 53.94 -1.48
N ILE A 43 19.33 53.71 -0.21
CA ILE A 43 20.28 53.03 0.66
C ILE A 43 20.03 51.53 0.46
N GLY A 44 20.96 50.89 -0.24
CA GLY A 44 20.95 49.44 -0.40
C GLY A 44 21.11 48.73 0.95
N SER A 45 20.03 48.16 1.44
CA SER A 45 20.11 47.06 2.43
C SER A 45 19.99 45.77 1.66
N SER A 46 21.12 45.16 1.34
CA SER A 46 21.22 43.78 0.94
C SER A 46 20.85 42.89 2.15
N LEU A 47 19.57 42.73 2.37
CA LEU A 47 19.06 41.59 3.13
C LEU A 47 19.03 40.40 2.17
N TRP A 48 19.98 39.53 2.34
CA TRP A 48 19.99 38.19 1.76
C TRP A 48 18.81 37.38 2.35
N GLY A 49 17.64 37.54 1.74
CA GLY A 49 16.62 36.52 1.79
C GLY A 49 17.07 35.43 0.83
N MET A 50 17.51 34.30 1.35
CA MET A 50 17.68 33.07 0.56
C MET A 50 16.27 32.60 0.21
N THR A 51 15.68 33.06 -0.87
CA THR A 51 14.56 32.41 -1.51
C THR A 51 15.13 31.12 -2.09
N ASN A 52 14.66 29.97 -1.58
CA ASN A 52 14.87 28.70 -2.25
C ASN A 52 14.31 28.85 -3.67
N SER A 53 15.19 28.97 -4.66
CA SER A 53 14.75 29.15 -6.04
C SER A 53 14.30 27.78 -6.57
N VAL A 54 13.08 27.71 -7.03
CA VAL A 54 12.60 26.59 -7.85
C VAL A 54 13.61 26.40 -9.00
N LEU A 55 14.14 25.18 -9.13
CA LEU A 55 15.08 24.85 -10.20
C LEU A 55 14.34 24.81 -11.54
N SER A 56 15.00 25.20 -12.65
CA SER A 56 14.44 24.85 -13.95
C SER A 56 14.39 23.32 -14.10
N GLU A 57 13.39 22.81 -14.82
CA GLU A 57 13.24 21.37 -15.01
C GLU A 57 14.47 20.73 -15.68
N GLU A 58 15.13 21.45 -16.59
CA GLU A 58 16.40 21.02 -17.19
C GLU A 58 17.51 20.87 -16.13
N GLN A 59 17.68 21.88 -15.26
CA GLN A 59 18.68 21.82 -14.20
C GLN A 59 18.38 20.70 -13.20
N LEU A 60 17.11 20.51 -12.87
CA LEU A 60 16.67 19.42 -11.98
C LEU A 60 16.94 18.05 -12.58
N ALA A 61 16.59 17.86 -13.87
CA ALA A 61 16.87 16.61 -14.58
C ALA A 61 18.36 16.29 -14.62
N GLU A 62 19.23 17.27 -14.92
CA GLU A 62 20.69 17.10 -14.89
C GLU A 62 21.19 16.69 -13.49
N ARG A 63 20.64 17.28 -12.43
CA ARG A 63 21.02 16.95 -11.05
C ARG A 63 20.56 15.56 -10.64
N VAL A 64 19.33 15.18 -10.98
CA VAL A 64 18.82 13.81 -10.71
C VAL A 64 19.71 12.80 -11.44
N GLU A 65 19.96 13.00 -12.76
CA GLU A 65 20.80 12.10 -13.56
C GLU A 65 22.21 11.92 -12.97
N ALA A 66 22.77 13.00 -12.41
CA ALA A 66 24.08 12.95 -11.75
C ALA A 66 24.07 12.11 -10.45
N GLN A 67 22.92 11.94 -9.78
CA GLN A 67 22.80 11.12 -8.57
C GLN A 67 22.51 9.64 -8.86
N LEU A 68 21.89 9.31 -10.01
CA LEU A 68 21.46 7.95 -10.31
C LEU A 68 22.57 6.88 -10.24
N PRO A 69 23.81 7.11 -10.70
CA PRO A 69 24.89 6.13 -10.56
C PRO A 69 25.19 5.79 -9.09
N ARG A 70 25.22 6.80 -8.21
CA ARG A 70 25.41 6.61 -6.79
C ARG A 70 24.22 5.88 -6.18
N ALA A 71 23.00 6.30 -6.49
CA ALA A 71 21.78 5.69 -5.97
C ALA A 71 21.64 4.21 -6.39
N LEU A 72 22.12 3.83 -7.58
CA LEU A 72 22.17 2.42 -8.00
C LEU A 72 23.15 1.60 -7.17
N GLU A 73 24.31 2.16 -6.82
CA GLU A 73 25.25 1.50 -5.90
C GLU A 73 24.69 1.42 -4.47
N ASP A 74 23.97 2.46 -4.01
CA ASP A 74 23.25 2.44 -2.74
C ASP A 74 22.16 1.35 -2.73
N LEU A 75 21.41 1.20 -3.84
CA LEU A 75 20.42 0.13 -4.00
C LEU A 75 21.08 -1.25 -3.93
N LYS A 76 22.19 -1.46 -4.64
CA LYS A 76 22.95 -2.72 -4.57
C LYS A 76 23.46 -2.97 -3.15
N HIS A 77 23.92 -1.94 -2.45
CA HIS A 77 24.38 -2.05 -1.08
C HIS A 77 23.25 -2.47 -0.15
N VAL A 78 22.12 -1.75 -0.15
CA VAL A 78 21.01 -2.04 0.78
C VAL A 78 20.32 -3.38 0.47
N VAL A 79 20.27 -3.80 -0.81
CA VAL A 79 19.80 -5.14 -1.21
C VAL A 79 20.74 -6.23 -0.69
N SER A 80 22.04 -5.95 -0.53
CA SER A 80 22.98 -6.94 0.01
C SER A 80 22.79 -7.25 1.50
N ILE A 81 22.01 -6.45 2.22
CA ILE A 81 21.70 -6.63 3.64
C ILE A 81 20.34 -7.35 3.75
N PRO A 82 20.28 -8.56 4.32
CA PRO A 82 19.07 -9.36 4.39
C PRO A 82 18.14 -8.91 5.52
N SER A 83 17.54 -7.74 5.38
CA SER A 83 16.64 -7.13 6.37
C SER A 83 15.27 -7.84 6.42
N ILE A 84 15.25 -9.13 6.71
CA ILE A 84 14.03 -9.96 6.77
C ILE A 84 13.34 -9.74 8.10
N SER A 85 12.31 -8.91 8.14
CA SER A 85 11.61 -8.49 9.38
C SER A 85 10.92 -9.64 10.12
N SER A 86 10.44 -10.65 9.39
CA SER A 86 9.72 -11.81 9.94
C SER A 86 10.62 -12.83 10.63
N GLN A 87 11.94 -12.71 10.52
CA GLN A 87 12.91 -13.69 11.05
C GLN A 87 13.80 -13.05 12.12
N PRO A 88 13.69 -13.47 13.40
CA PRO A 88 14.46 -12.87 14.52
C PRO A 88 15.99 -12.89 14.34
N GLU A 89 16.53 -13.84 13.61
CA GLU A 89 17.96 -13.93 13.28
C GLU A 89 18.45 -12.80 12.39
N HIS A 90 17.55 -12.09 11.70
CA HIS A 90 17.83 -10.93 10.85
C HIS A 90 17.54 -9.57 11.52
N ASN A 91 17.25 -9.56 12.84
CA ASN A 91 17.01 -8.31 13.55
C ASN A 91 18.20 -7.33 13.46
N ASP A 92 19.43 -7.84 13.54
CA ASP A 92 20.64 -7.01 13.41
C ASP A 92 20.81 -6.47 11.98
N ASP A 93 20.33 -7.19 10.96
CA ASP A 93 20.32 -6.73 9.57
C ASP A 93 19.31 -5.60 9.36
N VAL A 94 18.10 -5.72 9.95
CA VAL A 94 17.09 -4.65 9.94
C VAL A 94 17.65 -3.38 10.60
N GLU A 95 18.28 -3.52 11.78
CA GLU A 95 18.93 -2.39 12.47
C GLU A 95 20.09 -1.79 11.64
N ALA A 96 20.89 -2.62 10.97
CA ALA A 96 21.98 -2.15 10.12
C ALA A 96 21.49 -1.30 8.95
N VAL A 97 20.35 -1.69 8.31
CA VAL A 97 19.73 -0.86 7.26
C VAL A 97 19.21 0.44 7.86
N ALA A 98 18.56 0.41 9.02
CA ALA A 98 18.08 1.60 9.72
C ALA A 98 19.22 2.58 10.03
N ASP A 99 20.36 2.10 10.53
CA ASP A 99 21.53 2.94 10.80
C ASP A 99 22.11 3.55 9.53
N TRP A 100 22.23 2.75 8.47
CA TRP A 100 22.68 3.21 7.17
C TRP A 100 21.76 4.29 6.60
N LEU A 101 20.43 4.13 6.70
CA LEU A 101 19.45 5.11 6.24
C LEU A 101 19.56 6.44 6.98
N VAL A 102 19.76 6.42 8.30
CA VAL A 102 20.01 7.64 9.08
C VAL A 102 21.22 8.41 8.56
N GLU A 103 22.31 7.70 8.22
CA GLU A 103 23.51 8.31 7.65
C GLU A 103 23.25 8.86 6.25
N GLN A 104 22.56 8.09 5.37
CA GLN A 104 22.26 8.54 4.01
C GLN A 104 21.34 9.75 4.00
N LEU A 105 20.31 9.79 4.84
CA LEU A 105 19.40 10.93 4.92
C LEU A 105 20.12 12.19 5.42
N LYS A 106 21.01 12.09 6.41
CA LYS A 106 21.85 13.21 6.84
C LYS A 106 22.74 13.74 5.70
N ASP A 107 23.27 12.84 4.88
CA ASP A 107 24.08 13.22 3.70
C ASP A 107 23.26 13.95 2.62
N THR A 108 21.94 13.82 2.61
CA THR A 108 21.06 14.60 1.71
C THR A 108 20.87 16.04 2.19
N GLY A 109 21.29 16.39 3.38
CA GLY A 109 21.11 17.72 3.99
C GLY A 109 19.86 17.82 4.87
N ILE A 110 19.22 16.72 5.20
CA ILE A 110 18.16 16.65 6.22
C ILE A 110 18.84 16.60 7.60
N ASP A 111 18.59 17.62 8.42
CA ASP A 111 19.27 17.76 9.72
C ASP A 111 18.58 16.99 10.87
N ASP A 112 17.25 16.91 10.84
CA ASP A 112 16.46 16.24 11.88
C ASP A 112 16.09 14.80 11.43
N VAL A 113 17.05 13.90 11.51
CA VAL A 113 16.89 12.48 11.18
C VAL A 113 17.09 11.63 12.41
N ARG A 114 16.11 10.77 12.72
CA ARG A 114 16.14 9.87 13.86
C ARG A 114 15.41 8.55 13.61
N LYS A 115 15.75 7.55 14.40
CA LYS A 115 14.95 6.34 14.55
C LYS A 115 13.77 6.61 15.48
N VAL A 116 12.58 6.14 15.13
CA VAL A 116 11.39 6.07 15.98
C VAL A 116 10.98 4.62 16.18
N VAL A 117 10.66 4.25 17.43
CA VAL A 117 10.37 2.87 17.80
C VAL A 117 9.20 2.86 18.78
N GLU A 118 8.11 2.21 18.40
CA GLU A 118 6.92 2.03 19.24
C GLU A 118 6.67 0.53 19.53
N GLY A 119 7.75 -0.15 19.97
CA GLY A 119 7.69 -1.55 20.38
C GLY A 119 7.99 -2.56 19.27
N GLY A 120 8.17 -2.13 18.03
CA GLY A 120 8.51 -2.94 16.85
C GLY A 120 9.92 -2.69 16.33
N LYS A 121 10.09 -2.85 15.02
CA LYS A 121 11.29 -2.47 14.30
C LYS A 121 11.37 -0.94 14.19
N PRO A 122 12.58 -0.35 14.07
CA PRO A 122 12.68 1.09 13.91
C PRO A 122 12.09 1.56 12.58
N ALA A 123 11.36 2.69 12.62
CA ALA A 123 11.14 3.50 11.45
C ALA A 123 12.11 4.69 11.46
N ILE A 124 12.41 5.24 10.29
CA ILE A 124 13.29 6.40 10.14
C ILE A 124 12.45 7.61 9.81
N LEU A 125 12.49 8.60 10.68
CA LEU A 125 11.78 9.87 10.51
C LEU A 125 12.81 10.97 10.25
N GLY A 126 12.56 11.79 9.22
CA GLY A 126 13.41 12.92 8.89
C GLY A 126 12.60 14.10 8.34
N HIS A 127 13.04 15.31 8.62
CA HIS A 127 12.38 16.54 8.20
C HIS A 127 13.32 17.53 7.55
N TYR A 128 12.84 18.13 6.47
CA TYR A 128 13.40 19.35 5.92
C TYR A 128 12.29 20.42 5.91
N LYS A 129 12.43 21.42 6.78
CA LYS A 129 11.46 22.49 6.91
C LYS A 129 12.00 23.76 6.26
N VAL A 130 11.33 24.21 5.19
CA VAL A 130 11.65 25.44 4.46
C VAL A 130 10.92 26.63 5.06
N ASP A 131 9.59 26.59 5.05
CA ASP A 131 8.69 27.63 5.54
C ASP A 131 7.31 27.03 5.85
N GLU A 132 6.65 27.54 6.90
CA GLU A 132 5.32 27.05 7.32
C GLU A 132 4.21 27.36 6.31
N SER A 133 4.42 28.30 5.40
CA SER A 133 3.45 28.64 4.35
C SER A 133 3.54 27.76 3.11
N LEU A 134 4.61 26.97 2.98
CA LEU A 134 4.81 26.06 1.85
C LEU A 134 4.17 24.69 2.12
N PRO A 135 3.72 24.00 1.07
CA PRO A 135 3.18 22.65 1.23
C PRO A 135 4.25 21.70 1.75
N THR A 136 3.79 20.66 2.42
CA THR A 136 4.63 19.55 2.90
C THR A 136 4.34 18.30 2.09
N VAL A 137 5.39 17.66 1.55
CA VAL A 137 5.32 16.31 0.97
C VAL A 137 5.92 15.31 1.94
N LEU A 138 5.23 14.19 2.18
CA LEU A 138 5.78 13.05 2.88
C LEU A 138 6.15 11.96 1.87
N LEU A 139 7.39 11.48 1.98
CA LEU A 139 7.94 10.39 1.18
C LEU A 139 8.01 9.14 2.05
N TYR A 140 7.23 8.11 1.67
CA TYR A 140 7.21 6.81 2.33
C TYR A 140 7.82 5.74 1.44
N ALA A 141 8.57 4.84 2.07
CA ALA A 141 9.06 3.57 1.55
C ALA A 141 9.33 2.62 2.72
N HIS A 142 9.47 1.31 2.47
CA HIS A 142 9.94 0.39 3.49
C HIS A 142 11.31 -0.22 3.14
N TYR A 143 12.00 -0.73 4.15
CA TYR A 143 13.35 -1.25 3.97
C TYR A 143 13.53 -2.70 4.42
N ASP A 144 12.52 -3.28 5.03
CA ASP A 144 12.49 -4.71 5.30
C ASP A 144 12.08 -5.49 4.04
N VAL A 145 12.26 -6.80 4.07
CA VAL A 145 12.01 -7.68 2.92
C VAL A 145 11.45 -9.02 3.36
N GLN A 146 10.73 -9.68 2.45
CA GLN A 146 10.26 -11.06 2.62
C GLN A 146 11.41 -12.09 2.64
N PRO A 147 11.20 -13.24 3.28
CA PRO A 147 12.11 -14.39 3.16
C PRO A 147 12.33 -14.82 1.71
N THR A 148 13.50 -15.37 1.43
CA THR A 148 13.91 -15.75 0.07
C THR A 148 13.26 -17.03 -0.47
N GLY A 149 12.64 -17.84 0.40
CA GLY A 149 12.22 -19.16 0.05
C GLY A 149 13.39 -20.12 -0.25
N ASP A 150 13.19 -21.07 -1.16
CA ASP A 150 14.22 -22.05 -1.52
C ASP A 150 15.32 -21.42 -2.38
N LEU A 151 16.49 -21.24 -1.79
CA LEU A 151 17.66 -20.65 -2.45
C LEU A 151 18.12 -21.46 -3.68
N SER A 152 17.81 -22.76 -3.77
CA SER A 152 18.19 -23.58 -4.93
C SER A 152 17.45 -23.24 -6.21
N LEU A 153 16.34 -22.50 -6.09
CA LEU A 153 15.52 -22.04 -7.22
C LEU A 153 15.98 -20.70 -7.79
N TRP A 154 16.80 -19.95 -7.05
CA TRP A 154 17.30 -18.66 -7.49
C TRP A 154 18.44 -18.83 -8.52
N HIS A 155 18.40 -18.07 -9.62
CA HIS A 155 19.49 -18.04 -10.60
C HIS A 155 20.73 -17.27 -10.14
N SER A 156 20.58 -16.41 -9.12
CA SER A 156 21.67 -15.70 -8.44
C SER A 156 21.31 -15.57 -6.96
N ASN A 157 22.34 -15.40 -6.10
CA ASN A 157 22.09 -15.20 -4.68
C ASN A 157 21.23 -13.94 -4.46
N PRO A 158 20.09 -14.01 -3.74
CA PRO A 158 19.16 -12.90 -3.58
C PRO A 158 19.77 -11.66 -2.88
N PHE A 159 20.80 -11.85 -2.07
CA PHE A 159 21.52 -10.77 -1.37
C PHE A 159 22.90 -10.46 -2.02
N LYS A 160 23.06 -10.83 -3.30
CA LYS A 160 24.15 -10.39 -4.16
C LYS A 160 23.56 -9.85 -5.46
N PRO A 161 23.07 -8.60 -5.46
CA PRO A 161 22.32 -8.05 -6.58
C PRO A 161 23.12 -8.09 -7.88
N VAL A 162 22.45 -8.47 -8.97
CA VAL A 162 23.07 -8.65 -10.28
C VAL A 162 22.24 -7.96 -11.36
N GLU A 163 22.90 -7.11 -12.15
CA GLU A 163 22.26 -6.51 -13.32
C GLU A 163 22.24 -7.50 -14.48
N ARG A 164 21.08 -7.72 -15.06
CA ARG A 164 20.86 -8.53 -16.26
C ARG A 164 19.73 -7.95 -17.10
N ASN A 165 19.95 -7.78 -18.40
CA ASN A 165 18.91 -7.36 -19.35
C ASN A 165 18.15 -6.09 -18.94
N GLY A 166 18.84 -5.10 -18.34
CA GLY A 166 18.23 -3.85 -17.91
C GLY A 166 17.46 -3.94 -16.59
N ARG A 167 17.55 -5.08 -15.89
CA ARG A 167 16.94 -5.28 -14.56
C ARG A 167 17.99 -5.57 -13.50
N LEU A 168 17.74 -5.14 -12.28
CA LEU A 168 18.52 -5.49 -11.09
C LEU A 168 17.81 -6.63 -10.34
N PHE A 169 18.44 -7.79 -10.27
CA PHE A 169 17.93 -8.99 -9.59
C PHE A 169 18.45 -9.09 -8.18
N GLY A 170 17.57 -9.41 -7.23
CA GLY A 170 17.86 -9.62 -5.82
C GLY A 170 16.54 -9.75 -5.03
N ARG A 171 16.61 -9.87 -3.69
CA ARG A 171 15.44 -9.72 -2.82
C ARG A 171 15.37 -8.27 -2.32
N GLY A 172 14.24 -7.58 -2.59
CA GLY A 172 13.96 -6.24 -2.14
C GLY A 172 14.24 -5.09 -3.11
N PRO A 173 14.80 -5.28 -4.33
CA PRO A 173 14.99 -4.14 -5.21
C PRO A 173 13.66 -3.58 -5.77
N ALA A 174 12.64 -4.41 -5.97
CA ALA A 174 11.33 -3.98 -6.43
C ALA A 174 10.38 -3.67 -5.28
N ASP A 175 10.61 -4.28 -4.11
CA ASP A 175 9.75 -4.27 -2.95
C ASP A 175 10.59 -4.17 -1.65
N ASP A 176 10.90 -2.95 -1.14
CA ASP A 176 10.67 -1.61 -1.71
C ASP A 176 11.95 -0.74 -1.69
N LYS A 177 13.14 -1.37 -1.56
CA LYS A 177 14.44 -0.67 -1.51
C LYS A 177 14.73 0.17 -2.76
N GLY A 178 14.07 -0.13 -3.89
CA GLY A 178 14.15 0.66 -5.11
C GLY A 178 13.58 2.05 -4.92
N CYS A 179 12.36 2.17 -4.41
CA CYS A 179 11.74 3.46 -4.17
C CYS A 179 12.46 4.25 -3.07
N LEU A 180 12.91 3.56 -2.02
CA LEU A 180 13.73 4.15 -0.98
C LEU A 180 14.98 4.85 -1.55
N THR A 181 15.71 4.19 -2.45
CA THR A 181 16.92 4.77 -3.07
C THR A 181 16.60 5.82 -4.12
N ALA A 182 15.45 5.74 -4.79
CA ALA A 182 14.94 6.83 -5.64
C ALA A 182 14.66 8.10 -4.82
N HIS A 183 14.04 7.98 -3.63
CA HIS A 183 13.88 9.11 -2.72
C HIS A 183 15.22 9.72 -2.31
N LEU A 184 16.23 8.90 -1.97
CA LEU A 184 17.56 9.42 -1.64
C LEU A 184 18.21 10.16 -2.82
N ALA A 185 18.06 9.66 -4.06
CA ALA A 185 18.56 10.34 -5.26
C ALA A 185 17.93 11.71 -5.44
N VAL A 186 16.62 11.79 -5.28
CA VAL A 186 15.84 13.04 -5.40
C VAL A 186 16.25 14.05 -4.34
N LEU A 187 16.34 13.64 -3.08
CA LEU A 187 16.74 14.53 -1.99
C LEU A 187 18.16 15.07 -2.19
N ARG A 188 19.11 14.25 -2.65
CA ARG A 188 20.46 14.70 -3.01
C ARG A 188 20.48 15.65 -4.19
N ALA A 189 19.61 15.48 -5.19
CA ALA A 189 19.52 16.37 -6.34
C ALA A 189 19.11 17.80 -5.93
N PHE A 190 18.37 17.95 -4.84
CA PHE A 190 18.05 19.25 -4.26
C PHE A 190 19.18 19.84 -3.40
N GLU A 191 20.28 19.12 -3.16
CA GLU A 191 21.46 19.56 -2.38
C GLU A 191 21.08 20.12 -1.00
N GLY A 192 20.14 19.46 -0.31
CA GLY A 192 19.62 19.90 0.98
C GLY A 192 18.73 21.14 0.94
N LYS A 193 18.21 21.51 -0.22
CA LYS A 193 17.37 22.71 -0.42
C LYS A 193 16.16 22.40 -1.30
N PRO A 194 15.30 21.46 -0.93
CA PRO A 194 14.05 21.25 -1.66
C PRO A 194 13.19 22.52 -1.60
N PRO A 195 12.39 22.79 -2.63
CA PRO A 195 11.61 24.03 -2.71
C PRO A 195 10.35 24.03 -1.83
N VAL A 196 9.99 22.86 -1.24
CA VAL A 196 8.87 22.68 -0.33
C VAL A 196 9.32 21.97 0.94
N ASN A 197 8.47 21.90 1.96
CA ASN A 197 8.76 21.10 3.14
C ASN A 197 8.72 19.60 2.77
N VAL A 198 9.67 18.83 3.30
CA VAL A 198 9.75 17.40 3.07
C VAL A 198 9.79 16.66 4.40
N THR A 199 8.94 15.66 4.55
CA THR A 199 8.99 14.67 5.61
C THR A 199 9.33 13.32 4.98
N VAL A 200 10.19 12.55 5.63
CA VAL A 200 10.53 11.17 5.22
C VAL A 200 10.11 10.23 6.31
N LEU A 201 9.41 9.18 5.96
CA LEU A 201 9.12 8.04 6.85
C LEU A 201 9.48 6.75 6.13
N PHE A 202 10.55 6.08 6.58
CA PHE A 202 10.96 4.77 6.06
C PHE A 202 10.73 3.71 7.13
N GLU A 203 9.90 2.73 6.82
CA GLU A 203 9.43 1.69 7.74
C GLU A 203 10.30 0.42 7.67
N GLY A 204 10.38 -0.32 8.77
CA GLY A 204 11.17 -1.55 8.88
C GLY A 204 10.36 -2.81 9.19
N GLU A 205 9.03 -2.79 9.07
CA GLU A 205 8.16 -3.93 9.37
C GLU A 205 6.89 -4.01 8.51
N GLU A 206 6.92 -3.41 7.30
CA GLU A 206 5.80 -3.48 6.35
C GLU A 206 5.49 -4.94 6.00
N GLU A 207 6.49 -5.73 5.71
CA GLU A 207 6.40 -7.12 5.26
C GLU A 207 5.86 -8.12 6.31
N ILE A 208 5.63 -7.63 7.53
CA ILE A 208 4.92 -8.35 8.60
C ILE A 208 3.60 -7.69 8.97
N GLY A 209 3.12 -6.75 8.14
CA GLY A 209 1.83 -6.07 8.26
C GLY A 209 1.85 -4.82 9.12
N SER A 210 2.98 -4.13 9.23
CA SER A 210 3.12 -2.83 9.92
C SER A 210 2.53 -2.80 11.35
N PRO A 211 2.86 -3.74 12.23
CA PRO A 211 2.15 -3.92 13.49
C PRO A 211 2.24 -2.73 14.44
N THR A 212 3.24 -1.85 14.29
CA THR A 212 3.42 -0.67 15.15
C THR A 212 3.27 0.67 14.41
N LEU A 213 2.96 0.65 13.11
CA LEU A 213 2.84 1.88 12.33
C LEU A 213 1.75 2.82 12.87
N ALA A 214 0.59 2.29 13.24
CA ALA A 214 -0.49 3.11 13.80
C ALA A 214 -0.04 3.86 15.07
N ASP A 215 0.75 3.22 15.94
CA ASP A 215 1.31 3.82 17.14
C ASP A 215 2.38 4.86 16.78
N ILE A 216 3.22 4.61 15.77
CA ILE A 216 4.21 5.56 15.23
C ILE A 216 3.50 6.80 14.68
N LEU A 217 2.43 6.62 13.89
CA LEU A 217 1.66 7.73 13.32
C LEU A 217 1.00 8.58 14.39
N GLU A 218 0.43 7.98 15.43
CA GLU A 218 -0.21 8.73 16.52
C GLU A 218 0.84 9.43 17.40
N ALA A 219 1.95 8.77 17.75
CA ALA A 219 3.01 9.35 18.58
C ALA A 219 3.73 10.53 17.91
N ASN A 220 3.81 10.54 16.57
CA ASN A 220 4.50 11.56 15.79
C ASN A 220 3.55 12.37 14.89
N LYS A 221 2.27 12.44 15.21
CA LYS A 221 1.19 12.97 14.38
C LYS A 221 1.43 14.40 13.85
N ASP A 222 1.92 15.28 14.69
CA ASP A 222 2.18 16.68 14.30
C ASP A 222 3.35 16.78 13.32
N GLU A 223 4.34 15.92 13.44
CA GLU A 223 5.53 15.90 12.58
C GLU A 223 5.28 15.18 11.26
N LEU A 224 4.38 14.19 11.25
CA LEU A 224 4.00 13.42 10.07
C LEU A 224 2.89 14.07 9.24
N ARG A 225 2.32 15.18 9.71
CA ARG A 225 1.28 15.91 8.96
C ARG A 225 1.87 16.48 7.67
N ALA A 226 1.27 16.11 6.53
CA ALA A 226 1.66 16.59 5.21
C ALA A 226 0.42 16.88 4.35
N ASP A 227 0.58 17.67 3.30
CA ASP A 227 -0.46 17.96 2.31
C ASP A 227 -0.53 16.85 1.25
N PHE A 228 0.62 16.22 0.97
CA PHE A 228 0.78 15.22 -0.06
C PHE A 228 1.63 14.04 0.47
N TYR A 229 1.07 12.84 0.44
CA TYR A 229 1.76 11.60 0.80
C TYR A 229 2.10 10.82 -0.47
N VAL A 230 3.37 10.57 -0.70
CA VAL A 230 3.86 9.65 -1.73
C VAL A 230 4.11 8.31 -1.07
N ILE A 231 3.21 7.36 -1.29
CA ILE A 231 3.38 5.97 -0.87
C ILE A 231 3.97 5.21 -2.04
N ALA A 232 5.28 4.97 -1.96
CA ALA A 232 6.03 4.47 -3.10
C ALA A 232 6.20 2.94 -3.07
N ASP A 233 5.13 2.23 -2.69
CA ASP A 233 5.07 0.78 -2.52
C ASP A 233 3.99 0.14 -3.42
N CYS A 234 3.88 0.63 -4.64
CA CYS A 234 2.92 0.15 -5.64
C CYS A 234 3.61 -0.22 -6.95
N GLY A 235 2.84 -0.75 -7.91
CA GLY A 235 3.38 -1.23 -9.18
C GLY A 235 3.00 -0.37 -10.38
N ASN A 236 3.78 -0.51 -11.44
CA ASN A 236 3.49 -0.02 -12.77
C ASN A 236 2.64 -1.04 -13.55
N TRP A 237 1.90 -0.58 -14.56
CA TRP A 237 1.09 -1.45 -15.42
C TRP A 237 1.92 -2.43 -16.25
N ALA A 238 3.06 -1.98 -16.71
CA ALA A 238 4.04 -2.77 -17.47
C ALA A 238 5.39 -2.05 -17.45
N PRO A 239 6.49 -2.70 -17.79
CA PRO A 239 7.77 -2.01 -17.98
C PRO A 239 7.64 -0.82 -18.94
N GLY A 240 8.03 0.37 -18.48
CA GLY A 240 7.92 1.64 -19.19
C GLY A 240 6.48 2.18 -19.35
N GLN A 241 5.48 1.62 -18.64
CA GLN A 241 4.15 2.16 -18.57
C GLN A 241 3.76 2.39 -17.10
N PRO A 242 3.88 3.62 -16.60
CA PRO A 242 3.58 3.91 -15.21
C PRO A 242 2.09 3.75 -14.88
N ALA A 243 1.80 3.44 -13.62
CA ALA A 243 0.45 3.41 -13.09
C ALA A 243 0.37 4.15 -11.74
N PHE A 244 -0.82 4.63 -11.41
CA PHE A 244 -1.14 5.05 -10.05
C PHE A 244 -2.19 4.10 -9.47
N THR A 245 -1.93 3.63 -8.28
CA THR A 245 -2.89 2.80 -7.55
C THR A 245 -4.06 3.66 -7.08
N THR A 246 -5.25 3.30 -7.49
CA THR A 246 -6.49 4.02 -7.15
C THR A 246 -7.39 3.23 -6.21
N THR A 247 -7.23 1.91 -6.16
CA THR A 247 -7.99 1.04 -5.27
C THR A 247 -7.13 -0.11 -4.76
N LEU A 248 -7.34 -0.49 -3.49
CA LEU A 248 -6.73 -1.66 -2.88
C LEU A 248 -7.83 -2.50 -2.24
N ARG A 249 -7.74 -3.83 -2.40
CA ARG A 249 -8.62 -4.71 -1.64
C ARG A 249 -8.11 -4.87 -0.22
N GLY A 250 -9.07 -4.97 0.72
CA GLY A 250 -8.78 -5.42 2.06
C GLY A 250 -8.61 -6.94 2.13
N VAL A 251 -8.32 -7.44 3.32
CA VAL A 251 -8.29 -8.88 3.60
C VAL A 251 -9.04 -9.20 4.87
N ALA A 252 -9.77 -10.32 4.87
CA ALA A 252 -10.44 -10.87 6.03
C ALA A 252 -10.21 -12.39 6.04
N ASP A 253 -9.60 -12.89 7.11
CA ASP A 253 -9.31 -14.30 7.26
C ASP A 253 -10.21 -14.94 8.33
N CYS A 254 -10.64 -16.17 8.11
CA CYS A 254 -11.28 -16.95 9.15
C CYS A 254 -10.92 -18.42 9.11
N ILE A 255 -11.04 -19.06 10.27
CA ILE A 255 -10.91 -20.51 10.42
C ILE A 255 -12.33 -21.10 10.54
N ILE A 256 -12.66 -22.01 9.67
CA ILE A 256 -13.91 -22.77 9.65
C ILE A 256 -13.62 -24.13 10.29
N GLU A 257 -14.28 -24.41 11.39
CA GLU A 257 -14.20 -25.71 12.08
C GLU A 257 -15.54 -26.43 12.00
N VAL A 258 -15.49 -27.68 11.56
CA VAL A 258 -16.65 -28.57 11.45
C VAL A 258 -16.46 -29.75 12.38
N GLN A 259 -17.48 -30.08 13.15
CA GLN A 259 -17.54 -31.27 13.99
C GLN A 259 -18.82 -32.06 13.69
N THR A 260 -18.67 -33.36 13.34
CA THR A 260 -19.78 -34.28 13.04
C THR A 260 -19.91 -35.43 14.05
N LEU A 261 -18.82 -35.73 14.74
CA LEU A 261 -18.75 -36.86 15.70
C LEU A 261 -18.02 -36.38 16.97
N ASP A 262 -18.13 -37.11 18.06
CA ASP A 262 -17.37 -36.87 19.30
C ASP A 262 -16.01 -37.62 19.28
N HIS A 263 -15.92 -38.70 18.51
CA HIS A 263 -14.68 -39.46 18.30
C HIS A 263 -14.66 -40.09 16.89
N GLY A 264 -13.50 -40.59 16.46
CA GLY A 264 -13.35 -41.25 15.18
C GLY A 264 -14.03 -42.64 15.15
N LEU A 265 -14.67 -42.97 14.03
CA LEU A 265 -15.35 -44.23 13.82
C LEU A 265 -14.80 -44.98 12.60
N HIS A 266 -14.84 -46.32 12.62
CA HIS A 266 -14.40 -47.13 11.49
C HIS A 266 -15.29 -46.87 10.26
N SER A 267 -14.67 -46.34 9.17
CA SER A 267 -15.41 -45.89 7.98
C SER A 267 -16.14 -47.01 7.23
N GLY A 268 -15.64 -48.23 7.29
CA GLY A 268 -16.28 -49.40 6.68
C GLY A 268 -17.54 -49.89 7.43
N GLU A 269 -17.63 -49.62 8.74
CA GLU A 269 -18.78 -50.01 9.55
C GLU A 269 -19.85 -48.91 9.63
N TYR A 270 -19.43 -47.65 9.72
CA TYR A 270 -20.32 -46.53 9.97
C TYR A 270 -20.43 -45.56 8.79
N GLY A 271 -19.59 -45.72 7.77
CA GLY A 271 -19.65 -44.89 6.55
C GLY A 271 -20.94 -45.16 5.76
N GLY A 272 -21.35 -44.14 5.00
CA GLY A 272 -22.63 -44.15 4.27
C GLY A 272 -23.69 -43.29 4.99
N PRO A 273 -24.24 -43.69 6.14
CA PRO A 273 -25.25 -42.87 6.82
C PRO A 273 -24.65 -41.74 7.69
N LEU A 274 -23.42 -41.90 8.16
CA LEU A 274 -22.80 -40.88 9.01
C LEU A 274 -21.84 -39.96 8.20
N PRO A 275 -21.99 -38.65 8.29
CA PRO A 275 -21.07 -37.73 7.65
C PRO A 275 -19.74 -37.66 8.41
N ASP A 276 -18.61 -37.70 7.74
CA ASP A 276 -17.33 -37.32 8.32
C ASP A 276 -17.10 -35.81 8.20
N ALA A 277 -16.30 -35.27 9.11
CA ALA A 277 -16.09 -33.81 9.18
C ALA A 277 -15.34 -33.25 7.97
N LEU A 278 -14.37 -34.00 7.40
CA LEU A 278 -13.58 -33.48 6.27
C LEU A 278 -14.43 -33.38 5.00
N THR A 279 -15.23 -34.41 4.67
CA THR A 279 -16.16 -34.36 3.53
C THR A 279 -17.19 -33.23 3.72
N THR A 280 -17.71 -33.06 4.95
CA THR A 280 -18.65 -31.98 5.27
C THR A 280 -18.00 -30.60 5.05
N LEU A 281 -16.78 -30.42 5.53
CA LEU A 281 -16.01 -29.15 5.33
C LEU A 281 -15.76 -28.89 3.84
N CYS A 282 -15.32 -29.88 3.07
CA CYS A 282 -15.10 -29.73 1.63
C CYS A 282 -16.39 -29.33 0.89
N ARG A 283 -17.54 -29.87 1.28
CA ARG A 283 -18.84 -29.48 0.70
C ARG A 283 -19.19 -28.04 1.05
N LEU A 284 -18.99 -27.61 2.28
CA LEU A 284 -19.21 -26.23 2.71
C LEU A 284 -18.30 -25.26 1.95
N LEU A 285 -17.00 -25.56 1.85
CA LEU A 285 -16.05 -24.74 1.09
C LEU A 285 -16.42 -24.63 -0.39
N ALA A 286 -16.93 -25.71 -1.00
CA ALA A 286 -17.35 -25.69 -2.38
C ALA A 286 -18.58 -24.77 -2.63
N THR A 287 -19.40 -24.48 -1.62
CA THR A 287 -20.54 -23.55 -1.76
C THR A 287 -20.13 -22.08 -1.81
N LEU A 288 -18.90 -21.75 -1.43
CA LEU A 288 -18.40 -20.37 -1.47
C LEU A 288 -18.26 -19.82 -2.90
N HIS A 289 -18.26 -20.70 -3.91
CA HIS A 289 -18.21 -20.34 -5.32
C HIS A 289 -19.37 -20.95 -6.09
N ASP A 290 -19.85 -20.23 -7.11
CA ASP A 290 -20.80 -20.77 -8.06
C ASP A 290 -20.12 -21.64 -9.14
N ALA A 291 -20.90 -22.14 -10.11
CA ALA A 291 -20.40 -23.01 -11.17
C ALA A 291 -19.43 -22.30 -12.14
N ASP A 292 -19.48 -20.98 -12.22
CA ASP A 292 -18.61 -20.15 -13.05
C ASP A 292 -17.38 -19.65 -12.26
N GLY A 293 -17.32 -19.92 -10.95
CA GLY A 293 -16.22 -19.53 -10.06
C GLY A 293 -16.35 -18.12 -9.50
N ASN A 294 -17.51 -17.49 -9.60
CA ASN A 294 -17.78 -16.25 -8.85
C ASN A 294 -17.98 -16.57 -7.37
N VAL A 295 -17.66 -15.62 -6.49
CA VAL A 295 -18.01 -15.74 -5.07
C VAL A 295 -19.52 -15.77 -4.91
N ALA A 296 -20.05 -16.85 -4.30
CA ALA A 296 -21.48 -17.11 -4.16
C ALA A 296 -22.07 -16.56 -2.85
N VAL A 297 -21.25 -15.95 -2.00
CA VAL A 297 -21.67 -15.35 -0.72
C VAL A 297 -22.50 -14.10 -0.97
N LYS A 298 -23.77 -14.12 -0.57
CA LYS A 298 -24.72 -13.04 -0.80
C LYS A 298 -24.42 -11.82 0.08
N GLY A 299 -24.54 -10.62 -0.50
CA GLY A 299 -24.44 -9.35 0.23
C GLY A 299 -23.01 -8.82 0.37
N LEU A 300 -22.06 -9.38 -0.37
CA LEU A 300 -20.74 -8.78 -0.58
C LEU A 300 -20.81 -7.72 -1.67
N VAL A 301 -20.00 -6.68 -1.52
CA VAL A 301 -19.87 -5.59 -2.50
C VAL A 301 -18.92 -6.00 -3.60
N GLY A 302 -19.13 -5.50 -4.82
CA GLY A 302 -18.24 -5.65 -5.95
C GLY A 302 -18.83 -4.97 -7.19
N THR A 303 -17.97 -4.52 -8.11
CA THR A 303 -18.39 -3.84 -9.35
C THR A 303 -17.62 -4.36 -10.56
N ASP A 304 -18.21 -4.20 -11.75
CA ASP A 304 -17.58 -4.45 -13.04
C ASP A 304 -16.95 -3.18 -13.67
N GLU A 305 -16.99 -2.05 -12.96
CA GLU A 305 -16.50 -0.77 -13.44
C GLU A 305 -14.98 -0.63 -13.15
N CYS A 306 -14.13 -1.07 -14.07
CA CYS A 306 -12.70 -0.79 -14.05
C CYS A 306 -12.30 0.11 -15.22
N GLU A 307 -11.36 1.03 -14.99
CA GLU A 307 -10.91 2.00 -16.00
C GLU A 307 -9.94 1.37 -17.00
N ILE A 308 -9.17 0.40 -16.55
CA ILE A 308 -8.26 -0.39 -17.40
C ILE A 308 -8.52 -1.88 -17.17
N ASP A 309 -8.40 -2.70 -18.20
CA ASP A 309 -8.67 -4.13 -18.13
C ASP A 309 -7.53 -4.94 -18.75
N TYR A 310 -7.32 -6.13 -18.24
CA TYR A 310 -6.41 -7.12 -18.80
C TYR A 310 -7.03 -7.79 -20.03
N THR A 311 -6.21 -8.06 -21.01
CA THR A 311 -6.52 -9.15 -21.95
C THR A 311 -6.24 -10.50 -21.28
N GLU A 312 -6.96 -11.56 -21.70
CA GLU A 312 -6.68 -12.92 -21.19
C GLU A 312 -5.23 -13.34 -21.48
N GLU A 313 -4.68 -12.95 -22.62
CA GLU A 313 -3.30 -13.23 -23.01
C GLU A 313 -2.30 -12.58 -22.03
N GLN A 314 -2.50 -11.29 -21.68
CA GLN A 314 -1.66 -10.61 -20.70
C GLN A 314 -1.70 -11.34 -19.35
N LEU A 315 -2.89 -11.59 -18.81
CA LEU A 315 -3.04 -12.24 -17.50
C LEU A 315 -2.42 -13.64 -17.48
N ARG A 316 -2.55 -14.41 -18.58
CA ARG A 316 -1.92 -15.73 -18.69
C ARG A 316 -0.40 -15.65 -18.76
N ASN A 317 0.13 -14.66 -19.46
CA ASN A 317 1.57 -14.45 -19.57
C ASN A 317 2.18 -14.02 -18.22
N GLU A 318 1.51 -13.15 -17.47
CA GLU A 318 1.97 -12.69 -16.15
C GLU A 318 1.84 -13.79 -15.10
N SER A 319 0.67 -14.45 -15.02
CA SER A 319 0.39 -15.46 -14.00
C SER A 319 1.01 -16.83 -14.27
N GLN A 320 1.45 -17.10 -15.50
CA GLN A 320 1.95 -18.41 -15.95
C GLN A 320 0.96 -19.56 -15.64
N VAL A 321 -0.35 -19.24 -15.67
CA VAL A 321 -1.40 -20.26 -15.48
C VAL A 321 -1.30 -21.33 -16.55
N LEU A 322 -1.41 -22.59 -16.16
CA LEU A 322 -1.22 -23.73 -17.07
C LEU A 322 -2.26 -23.74 -18.22
N ASP A 323 -1.81 -24.22 -19.39
CA ASP A 323 -2.69 -24.38 -20.55
C ASP A 323 -3.93 -25.24 -20.23
N GLY A 324 -5.08 -24.78 -20.71
CA GLY A 324 -6.36 -25.46 -20.49
C GLY A 324 -7.04 -25.17 -19.14
N VAL A 325 -6.38 -24.51 -18.20
CA VAL A 325 -7.01 -24.00 -16.98
C VAL A 325 -7.90 -22.81 -17.34
N LYS A 326 -9.17 -22.86 -16.93
CA LYS A 326 -10.13 -21.77 -17.14
C LYS A 326 -9.94 -20.69 -16.09
N LEU A 327 -10.00 -19.43 -16.53
CA LEU A 327 -10.09 -18.30 -15.62
C LEU A 327 -11.47 -18.29 -14.95
N LEU A 328 -11.50 -18.05 -13.64
CA LEU A 328 -12.71 -18.07 -12.83
C LEU A 328 -13.45 -16.74 -12.86
N GLY A 329 -14.76 -16.81 -12.65
CA GLY A 329 -15.64 -15.66 -12.50
C GLY A 329 -16.07 -15.02 -13.82
N SER A 330 -16.86 -13.98 -13.71
CA SER A 330 -17.48 -13.25 -14.83
C SER A 330 -17.17 -11.75 -14.76
N GLY A 331 -17.29 -11.06 -15.90
CA GLY A 331 -16.98 -9.63 -16.05
C GLY A 331 -15.51 -9.37 -16.41
N PRO A 332 -15.08 -8.10 -16.45
CA PRO A 332 -13.73 -7.70 -16.75
C PRO A 332 -12.70 -8.34 -15.82
N LEU A 333 -11.50 -8.66 -16.32
CA LEU A 333 -10.44 -9.30 -15.53
C LEU A 333 -9.90 -8.34 -14.46
N GLY A 334 -9.73 -7.06 -14.79
CA GLY A 334 -9.35 -6.03 -13.82
C GLY A 334 -10.35 -5.95 -12.66
N SER A 335 -11.66 -6.00 -12.94
CA SER A 335 -12.67 -6.02 -11.88
C SER A 335 -12.55 -7.24 -10.97
N ARG A 336 -12.30 -8.44 -11.53
CA ARG A 336 -12.10 -9.66 -10.75
C ARG A 336 -10.86 -9.60 -9.86
N LEU A 337 -9.82 -8.91 -10.33
CA LEU A 337 -8.57 -8.75 -9.60
C LEU A 337 -8.65 -7.68 -8.51
N TRP A 338 -9.39 -6.57 -8.74
CA TRP A 338 -9.29 -5.37 -7.92
C TRP A 338 -10.59 -4.93 -7.25
N LEU A 339 -11.73 -5.17 -7.90
CA LEU A 339 -13.01 -4.54 -7.54
C LEU A 339 -14.08 -5.54 -7.09
N LYS A 340 -13.76 -6.83 -7.09
CA LYS A 340 -14.64 -7.91 -6.63
C LYS A 340 -13.99 -8.68 -5.48
N PRO A 341 -14.80 -9.27 -4.58
CA PRO A 341 -14.27 -10.17 -3.57
C PRO A 341 -13.71 -11.43 -4.22
N SER A 342 -12.71 -12.03 -3.58
CA SER A 342 -12.24 -13.38 -3.91
C SER A 342 -12.02 -14.19 -2.64
N ILE A 343 -12.21 -15.51 -2.71
CA ILE A 343 -12.06 -16.41 -1.59
C ILE A 343 -11.10 -17.53 -1.97
N CYS A 344 -10.08 -17.74 -1.13
CA CYS A 344 -9.13 -18.83 -1.30
C CYS A 344 -9.02 -19.65 -0.01
N VAL A 345 -8.91 -20.96 -0.14
CA VAL A 345 -8.52 -21.85 0.98
C VAL A 345 -6.99 -21.79 1.07
N ILE A 346 -6.47 -21.25 2.17
CA ILE A 346 -5.03 -21.05 2.38
C ILE A 346 -4.41 -22.04 3.36
N GLY A 347 -5.22 -22.84 4.03
CA GLY A 347 -4.77 -23.90 4.93
C GLY A 347 -5.87 -24.89 5.25
N MET A 348 -5.49 -26.13 5.53
CA MET A 348 -6.43 -27.19 5.96
C MET A 348 -5.73 -28.15 6.91
N ASP A 349 -6.33 -28.35 8.09
CA ASP A 349 -5.88 -29.37 9.02
C ASP A 349 -6.52 -30.72 8.64
N THR A 350 -5.69 -31.63 8.14
CA THR A 350 -6.12 -32.96 7.72
C THR A 350 -5.02 -33.98 7.99
N THR A 351 -5.41 -35.28 8.07
CA THR A 351 -4.44 -36.34 8.21
C THR A 351 -3.59 -36.49 6.94
N PRO A 352 -2.24 -36.49 7.05
CA PRO A 352 -1.36 -36.73 5.90
C PRO A 352 -1.69 -38.09 5.24
N ILE A 353 -1.55 -38.14 3.92
CA ILE A 353 -1.84 -39.39 3.16
C ILE A 353 -1.06 -40.60 3.71
N SER A 354 0.21 -40.37 4.13
CA SER A 354 1.06 -41.43 4.73
C SER A 354 0.56 -41.97 6.07
N GLU A 355 -0.32 -41.20 6.76
CA GLU A 355 -0.89 -41.53 8.07
C GLU A 355 -2.40 -41.85 7.98
N SER A 356 -2.95 -41.88 6.76
CA SER A 356 -4.38 -42.09 6.53
C SER A 356 -4.82 -43.48 6.96
N ALA A 357 -6.02 -43.59 7.53
CA ALA A 357 -6.67 -44.83 7.96
C ALA A 357 -8.13 -44.82 7.51
N ASN A 358 -8.77 -45.99 7.53
CA ASN A 358 -10.20 -46.14 7.25
C ASN A 358 -11.05 -45.62 8.43
N LEU A 359 -11.03 -44.28 8.60
CA LEU A 359 -11.62 -43.56 9.73
C LEU A 359 -12.55 -42.45 9.24
N LEU A 360 -13.74 -42.33 9.86
CA LEU A 360 -14.54 -41.10 9.79
C LEU A 360 -13.94 -40.09 10.77
N LEU A 361 -13.46 -38.97 10.27
CA LEU A 361 -12.87 -37.91 11.09
C LEU A 361 -13.95 -37.16 11.87
N PRO A 362 -13.79 -36.98 13.21
CA PRO A 362 -14.79 -36.29 14.03
C PRO A 362 -14.78 -34.76 13.81
N THR A 363 -13.61 -34.19 13.51
CA THR A 363 -13.40 -32.74 13.31
C THR A 363 -12.51 -32.51 12.11
N ALA A 364 -12.71 -31.37 11.44
CA ALA A 364 -11.84 -30.83 10.38
C ALA A 364 -11.85 -29.30 10.40
N ARG A 365 -10.75 -28.67 10.01
CA ARG A 365 -10.63 -27.21 9.96
C ARG A 365 -9.98 -26.78 8.65
N ALA A 366 -10.43 -25.62 8.16
CA ALA A 366 -9.78 -24.91 7.07
C ALA A 366 -9.65 -23.42 7.40
N ARG A 367 -8.58 -22.81 6.93
CA ARG A 367 -8.43 -21.36 6.91
C ARG A 367 -8.71 -20.86 5.50
N ILE A 368 -9.59 -19.87 5.40
CA ILE A 368 -9.86 -19.16 4.15
C ILE A 368 -9.38 -17.72 4.28
N SER A 369 -8.89 -17.19 3.17
CA SER A 369 -8.62 -15.77 3.01
C SER A 369 -9.62 -15.20 2.03
N VAL A 370 -10.25 -14.10 2.43
CA VAL A 370 -11.24 -13.38 1.63
C VAL A 370 -10.68 -12.01 1.31
N ARG A 371 -10.55 -11.67 0.03
CA ARG A 371 -10.23 -10.31 -0.38
C ARG A 371 -11.50 -9.46 -0.35
N VAL A 372 -11.43 -8.36 0.39
CA VAL A 372 -12.53 -7.42 0.61
C VAL A 372 -12.49 -6.37 -0.50
N ALA A 373 -13.56 -6.25 -1.28
CA ALA A 373 -13.62 -5.28 -2.37
C ALA A 373 -13.78 -3.84 -1.85
N PRO A 374 -13.29 -2.82 -2.58
CA PRO A 374 -13.56 -1.43 -2.26
C PRO A 374 -15.05 -1.15 -2.07
N GLY A 375 -15.40 -0.45 -0.99
CA GLY A 375 -16.78 -0.17 -0.60
C GLY A 375 -17.47 -1.21 0.28
N ASP A 376 -16.78 -2.33 0.59
CA ASP A 376 -17.18 -3.29 1.62
C ASP A 376 -16.33 -3.12 2.88
N SER A 377 -16.56 -3.93 3.90
CA SER A 377 -15.76 -3.98 5.13
C SER A 377 -15.43 -5.42 5.53
N SER A 378 -14.32 -5.60 6.22
CA SER A 378 -13.90 -6.90 6.76
C SER A 378 -14.97 -7.48 7.68
N GLU A 379 -15.61 -6.66 8.50
CA GLU A 379 -16.71 -7.07 9.40
C GLU A 379 -17.91 -7.60 8.62
N ASN A 380 -18.39 -6.86 7.56
CA ASN A 380 -19.51 -7.33 6.74
C ASN A 380 -19.15 -8.65 6.04
N VAL A 381 -17.96 -8.74 5.45
CA VAL A 381 -17.50 -9.94 4.73
C VAL A 381 -17.51 -11.16 5.65
N LEU A 382 -16.93 -11.08 6.86
CA LEU A 382 -16.91 -12.18 7.82
C LEU A 382 -18.32 -12.58 8.28
N ALA A 383 -19.19 -11.59 8.53
CA ALA A 383 -20.58 -11.85 8.89
C ALA A 383 -21.33 -12.58 7.76
N ARG A 384 -21.13 -12.16 6.49
CA ARG A 384 -21.77 -12.79 5.32
C ARG A 384 -21.23 -14.20 5.04
N VAL A 385 -19.93 -14.40 5.15
CA VAL A 385 -19.31 -15.73 5.02
C VAL A 385 -19.88 -16.69 6.07
N LYS A 386 -19.94 -16.27 7.33
CA LYS A 386 -20.50 -17.06 8.41
C LYS A 386 -21.97 -17.43 8.14
N ALA A 387 -22.80 -16.45 7.76
CA ALA A 387 -24.22 -16.67 7.46
C ALA A 387 -24.39 -17.62 6.26
N HIS A 388 -23.55 -17.50 5.21
CA HIS A 388 -23.55 -18.40 4.06
C HIS A 388 -23.23 -19.83 4.46
N LEU A 389 -22.20 -20.06 5.28
CA LEU A 389 -21.81 -21.41 5.76
C LEU A 389 -22.90 -22.01 6.64
N GLU A 390 -23.57 -21.22 7.49
CA GLU A 390 -24.71 -21.65 8.30
C GLU A 390 -25.91 -22.05 7.41
N GLU A 391 -26.24 -21.25 6.38
CA GLU A 391 -27.34 -21.53 5.42
C GLU A 391 -27.08 -22.85 4.65
N HIS A 392 -25.82 -23.16 4.31
CA HIS A 392 -25.44 -24.33 3.51
C HIS A 392 -25.02 -25.56 4.33
N ASN A 393 -25.14 -25.50 5.64
CA ASN A 393 -24.83 -26.62 6.55
C ASN A 393 -25.96 -27.68 6.57
N GLU A 394 -26.29 -28.20 5.40
CA GLU A 394 -27.42 -29.13 5.20
C GLU A 394 -27.31 -30.42 6.02
N TRP A 395 -26.08 -30.87 6.35
CA TRP A 395 -25.85 -32.06 7.13
C TRP A 395 -25.89 -31.84 8.65
N GLY A 396 -26.08 -30.59 9.09
CA GLY A 396 -26.28 -30.23 10.48
C GLY A 396 -25.07 -30.45 11.38
N ALA A 397 -23.87 -30.33 10.81
CA ALA A 397 -22.64 -30.40 11.58
C ALA A 397 -22.56 -29.22 12.58
N LYS A 398 -21.87 -29.45 13.70
CA LYS A 398 -21.51 -28.31 14.56
C LYS A 398 -20.47 -27.48 13.82
N LEU A 399 -20.80 -26.20 13.58
CA LEU A 399 -19.99 -25.24 12.84
C LEU A 399 -19.51 -24.13 13.77
N ASN A 400 -18.19 -23.90 13.78
CA ASN A 400 -17.58 -22.75 14.42
C ASN A 400 -16.80 -21.95 13.36
N VAL A 401 -16.91 -20.64 13.37
CA VAL A 401 -16.15 -19.73 12.51
C VAL A 401 -15.41 -18.75 13.41
N TYR A 402 -14.10 -18.81 13.37
CA TYR A 402 -13.20 -17.95 14.14
C TYR A 402 -12.59 -16.94 13.19
N SER A 403 -12.83 -15.64 13.40
CA SER A 403 -12.23 -14.56 12.62
C SER A 403 -10.96 -14.05 13.29
N ASN A 404 -9.99 -13.70 12.48
CA ASN A 404 -8.86 -12.86 12.89
C ASN A 404 -9.14 -11.39 12.49
N GLU A 405 -8.32 -10.49 12.99
CA GLU A 405 -8.29 -9.13 12.50
C GLU A 405 -7.95 -9.12 11.01
N GLY A 406 -8.59 -8.25 10.24
CA GLY A 406 -8.39 -8.05 8.82
C GLY A 406 -7.90 -6.64 8.53
N SER A 407 -7.56 -6.37 7.27
CA SER A 407 -7.32 -5.00 6.80
C SER A 407 -8.49 -4.53 5.94
N GLU A 408 -8.83 -3.24 6.07
CA GLU A 408 -9.91 -2.63 5.28
C GLU A 408 -9.42 -2.31 3.85
N PRO A 409 -10.32 -2.31 2.85
CA PRO A 409 -10.01 -1.85 1.51
C PRO A 409 -9.83 -0.34 1.49
N SER A 410 -9.05 0.16 0.52
CA SER A 410 -8.82 1.59 0.35
C SER A 410 -9.19 2.06 -1.06
N VAL A 411 -9.65 3.31 -1.15
CA VAL A 411 -9.88 4.03 -2.41
C VAL A 411 -9.08 5.33 -2.33
N LEU A 412 -8.07 5.45 -3.18
CA LEU A 412 -7.20 6.62 -3.20
C LEU A 412 -7.79 7.71 -4.11
N PRO A 413 -7.52 8.99 -3.82
CA PRO A 413 -7.97 10.09 -4.66
C PRO A 413 -7.39 9.96 -6.09
N ALA A 414 -8.27 9.94 -7.09
CA ALA A 414 -7.90 9.83 -8.51
C ALA A 414 -8.32 11.07 -9.32
N ALA A 415 -8.46 12.22 -8.66
CA ALA A 415 -8.82 13.48 -9.30
C ALA A 415 -8.38 14.69 -8.47
N GLY A 416 -8.35 15.85 -9.12
CA GLY A 416 -8.04 17.12 -8.48
C GLY A 416 -6.63 17.63 -8.76
N PRO A 417 -6.32 18.86 -8.31
CA PRO A 417 -5.08 19.55 -8.71
C PRO A 417 -3.79 18.82 -8.33
N MET A 418 -3.78 18.10 -7.20
CA MET A 418 -2.62 17.32 -6.76
C MET A 418 -2.44 16.06 -7.60
N TYR A 419 -3.54 15.38 -7.96
CA TYR A 419 -3.49 14.23 -8.87
C TYR A 419 -3.01 14.64 -10.26
N ASP A 420 -3.55 15.76 -10.80
CA ASP A 420 -3.14 16.28 -12.11
C ASP A 420 -1.66 16.66 -12.13
N LEU A 421 -1.14 17.23 -11.03
CA LEU A 421 0.28 17.55 -10.87
C LEU A 421 1.16 16.28 -10.93
N ALA A 422 0.77 15.24 -10.20
CA ALA A 422 1.46 13.95 -10.23
C ALA A 422 1.39 13.30 -11.61
N LEU A 423 0.20 13.28 -12.25
CA LEU A 423 0.04 12.75 -13.59
C LEU A 423 0.99 13.42 -14.58
N GLN A 424 1.11 14.75 -14.54
CA GLN A 424 1.98 15.47 -15.45
C GLN A 424 3.46 15.19 -15.16
N ALA A 425 3.86 15.10 -13.89
CA ALA A 425 5.24 14.79 -13.50
C ALA A 425 5.68 13.41 -14.01
N TRP A 426 4.82 12.39 -13.87
CA TRP A 426 5.09 11.04 -14.36
C TRP A 426 5.04 10.96 -15.89
N GLU A 427 4.08 11.64 -16.53
CA GLU A 427 3.99 11.71 -18.01
C GLU A 427 5.26 12.31 -18.62
N ASP A 428 5.78 13.38 -18.03
CA ASP A 428 7.01 14.03 -18.51
C ASP A 428 8.25 13.15 -18.28
N ALA A 429 8.32 12.44 -17.16
CA ALA A 429 9.45 11.57 -16.85
C ALA A 429 9.45 10.26 -17.66
N PHE A 430 8.29 9.62 -17.82
CA PHE A 430 8.16 8.33 -18.53
C PHE A 430 7.89 8.48 -20.03
N GLY A 431 7.52 9.69 -20.49
CA GLY A 431 7.01 9.90 -21.85
C GLY A 431 5.65 9.24 -22.11
N LYS A 432 4.98 8.78 -21.06
CA LYS A 432 3.68 8.13 -21.08
C LYS A 432 2.88 8.51 -19.84
N ARG A 433 1.60 8.81 -20.06
CA ARG A 433 0.68 9.13 -18.98
C ARG A 433 0.45 7.90 -18.09
N PRO A 434 0.50 8.03 -16.75
CA PRO A 434 0.12 6.98 -15.84
C PRO A 434 -1.30 6.50 -16.07
N VAL A 435 -1.52 5.19 -15.94
CA VAL A 435 -2.87 4.61 -15.98
C VAL A 435 -3.38 4.39 -14.55
N PRO A 436 -4.69 4.61 -14.30
CA PRO A 436 -5.28 4.26 -13.01
C PRO A 436 -5.41 2.74 -12.90
N MET A 437 -4.87 2.16 -11.84
CA MET A 437 -4.83 0.71 -11.63
C MET A 437 -5.32 0.37 -10.22
N GLY A 438 -6.00 -0.76 -10.08
CA GLY A 438 -6.28 -1.34 -8.78
C GLY A 438 -5.18 -2.29 -8.33
N THR A 439 -5.11 -2.57 -7.04
CA THR A 439 -4.24 -3.61 -6.48
C THR A 439 -5.08 -4.71 -5.83
N GLY A 440 -4.78 -5.96 -6.21
CA GLY A 440 -5.47 -7.12 -5.65
C GLY A 440 -5.01 -7.48 -4.23
N GLY A 441 -3.82 -7.04 -3.86
CA GLY A 441 -3.26 -7.12 -2.51
C GLY A 441 -3.82 -6.07 -1.57
N SER A 442 -3.49 -6.22 -0.29
CA SER A 442 -3.80 -5.25 0.75
C SER A 442 -2.49 -4.63 1.19
N ILE A 443 -2.37 -3.33 1.09
CA ILE A 443 -1.29 -2.56 1.66
C ILE A 443 -1.90 -1.84 2.86
N GLY A 444 -1.83 -2.49 4.03
CA GLY A 444 -2.56 -2.09 5.24
C GLY A 444 -2.22 -0.67 5.68
N MET A 445 -0.97 -0.29 5.54
CA MET A 445 -0.46 1.02 5.96
C MET A 445 -1.11 2.20 5.20
N ILE A 446 -1.56 2.01 3.95
CA ILE A 446 -2.29 3.07 3.23
C ILE A 446 -3.58 3.46 3.97
N ALA A 447 -4.31 2.46 4.49
CA ALA A 447 -5.51 2.71 5.29
C ALA A 447 -5.15 3.45 6.60
N ASP A 448 -4.03 3.11 7.23
CA ASP A 448 -3.57 3.77 8.46
C ASP A 448 -3.23 5.24 8.20
N PHE A 449 -2.52 5.56 7.13
CA PHE A 449 -2.26 6.94 6.72
C PHE A 449 -3.56 7.71 6.41
N MET A 450 -4.47 7.13 5.64
CA MET A 450 -5.75 7.78 5.31
C MET A 450 -6.62 8.02 6.55
N ASN A 451 -6.59 7.12 7.53
CA ASN A 451 -7.31 7.28 8.79
C ASN A 451 -6.65 8.32 9.70
N ALA A 452 -5.32 8.34 9.79
CA ALA A 452 -4.58 9.30 10.61
C ALA A 452 -4.65 10.73 10.04
N PHE A 453 -4.67 10.87 8.69
CA PHE A 453 -4.60 12.15 7.98
C PHE A 453 -5.65 12.26 6.86
N PRO A 454 -6.95 12.30 7.18
CA PRO A 454 -8.04 12.23 6.20
C PRO A 454 -8.12 13.41 5.22
N GLU A 455 -7.45 14.53 5.50
CA GLU A 455 -7.42 15.73 4.64
C GLU A 455 -6.27 15.70 3.63
N ALA A 456 -5.33 14.76 3.78
CA ALA A 456 -4.14 14.69 2.95
C ALA A 456 -4.43 13.99 1.61
N PHE A 457 -3.71 14.40 0.57
CA PHE A 457 -3.72 13.68 -0.70
C PHE A 457 -2.72 12.52 -0.63
N VAL A 458 -3.18 11.29 -0.91
CA VAL A 458 -2.36 10.08 -0.93
C VAL A 458 -2.18 9.61 -2.37
N LEU A 459 -0.94 9.49 -2.83
CA LEU A 459 -0.55 8.94 -4.12
C LEU A 459 0.08 7.56 -3.91
N GLY A 460 -0.52 6.52 -4.45
CA GLY A 460 0.10 5.19 -4.56
C GLY A 460 0.85 5.08 -5.89
N CYS A 461 2.17 4.96 -5.83
CA CYS A 461 3.05 4.78 -6.99
C CYS A 461 4.19 3.84 -6.62
N GLY A 462 5.08 3.50 -7.54
CA GLY A 462 6.24 2.67 -7.22
C GLY A 462 7.07 2.31 -8.44
N THR A 463 7.94 1.33 -8.27
CA THR A 463 8.93 0.93 -9.28
C THR A 463 8.78 -0.53 -9.73
N SER A 464 7.93 -1.32 -9.07
CA SER A 464 7.66 -2.69 -9.46
C SER A 464 6.85 -2.76 -10.77
N ASP A 465 6.89 -3.89 -11.45
CA ASP A 465 6.13 -4.18 -12.66
C ASP A 465 5.72 -5.67 -12.65
N PRO A 466 4.85 -6.16 -13.56
CA PRO A 466 4.41 -7.56 -13.58
C PRO A 466 5.53 -8.59 -13.65
N ASP A 467 6.70 -8.23 -14.18
CA ASP A 467 7.87 -9.10 -14.25
C ASP A 467 8.75 -9.05 -12.99
N SER A 468 8.43 -8.18 -12.04
CA SER A 468 9.23 -7.95 -10.83
C SER A 468 9.24 -9.15 -9.88
N ARG A 469 8.19 -9.99 -9.87
CA ARG A 469 8.07 -11.19 -9.04
C ARG A 469 8.27 -10.90 -7.54
N MET A 470 7.69 -9.80 -7.04
CA MET A 470 7.69 -9.47 -5.60
C MET A 470 7.30 -10.70 -4.78
N HIS A 471 7.93 -10.92 -3.65
CA HIS A 471 7.84 -12.10 -2.78
C HIS A 471 8.24 -13.43 -3.44
N GLY A 472 8.50 -13.44 -4.75
CA GLY A 472 8.86 -14.64 -5.52
C GLY A 472 10.37 -14.87 -5.65
N ILE A 473 10.70 -15.94 -6.40
CA ILE A 473 12.07 -16.27 -6.78
C ILE A 473 12.48 -15.37 -7.95
N ASP A 474 13.76 -14.95 -7.96
CA ASP A 474 14.30 -14.02 -8.97
C ASP A 474 13.56 -12.69 -9.05
N GLU A 475 13.19 -12.14 -7.91
CA GLU A 475 12.69 -10.77 -7.84
C GLU A 475 13.65 -9.82 -8.55
N SER A 476 13.11 -8.82 -9.24
CA SER A 476 13.91 -7.86 -9.98
C SER A 476 13.19 -6.54 -10.23
N LEU A 477 13.96 -5.48 -10.39
CA LEU A 477 13.54 -4.12 -10.68
C LEU A 477 13.97 -3.71 -12.08
N THR A 478 13.11 -3.08 -12.88
CA THR A 478 13.47 -2.43 -14.16
C THR A 478 14.24 -1.15 -13.85
N ILE A 479 15.54 -1.11 -14.21
CA ILE A 479 16.43 0.02 -13.86
C ILE A 479 15.95 1.33 -14.51
N GLU A 480 15.42 1.27 -15.72
CA GLU A 480 14.92 2.46 -16.43
C GLU A 480 13.67 3.03 -15.75
N ASP A 481 12.73 2.19 -15.31
CA ASP A 481 11.53 2.63 -14.61
C ASP A 481 11.87 3.23 -13.24
N TRP A 482 12.85 2.66 -12.55
CA TRP A 482 13.38 3.22 -11.31
C TRP A 482 13.98 4.63 -11.52
N LYS A 483 14.75 4.85 -12.60
CA LYS A 483 15.27 6.18 -12.94
C LYS A 483 14.14 7.15 -13.25
N ASN A 484 13.18 6.73 -14.08
CA ASN A 484 12.05 7.55 -14.47
C ASN A 484 11.20 7.93 -13.23
N THR A 485 11.04 7.02 -12.27
CA THR A 485 10.36 7.30 -10.99
C THR A 485 11.11 8.37 -10.19
N ALA A 486 12.45 8.31 -10.12
CA ALA A 486 13.24 9.35 -9.47
C ALA A 486 13.05 10.73 -10.16
N HIS A 487 13.06 10.77 -11.49
CA HIS A 487 12.77 12.00 -12.24
C HIS A 487 11.36 12.52 -11.97
N ALA A 488 10.35 11.64 -11.98
CA ALA A 488 8.96 12.02 -11.72
C ALA A 488 8.76 12.59 -10.32
N LEU A 489 9.35 11.97 -9.31
CA LEU A 489 9.33 12.45 -7.92
C LEU A 489 9.98 13.82 -7.78
N ALA A 490 11.13 14.03 -8.42
CA ALA A 490 11.81 15.32 -8.42
C ALA A 490 10.96 16.43 -9.06
N LEU A 491 10.34 16.14 -10.22
CA LEU A 491 9.43 17.05 -10.90
C LEU A 491 8.20 17.38 -10.03
N LEU A 492 7.61 16.36 -9.39
CA LEU A 492 6.47 16.55 -8.48
C LEU A 492 6.83 17.54 -7.36
N ILE A 493 7.92 17.27 -6.63
CA ILE A 493 8.37 18.11 -5.51
C ILE A 493 8.68 19.54 -5.97
N ASN A 494 9.33 19.68 -7.12
CA ASN A 494 9.69 21.01 -7.66
C ASN A 494 8.44 21.82 -8.06
N ARG A 495 7.45 21.16 -8.67
CA ARG A 495 6.20 21.80 -9.13
C ARG A 495 5.22 22.11 -7.99
N MET A 496 5.33 21.43 -6.85
CA MET A 496 4.51 21.75 -5.67
C MET A 496 4.81 23.13 -5.11
N ALA A 497 6.00 23.71 -5.34
CA ALA A 497 6.37 25.05 -4.90
C ALA A 497 5.61 26.15 -5.63
N ASP A 498 5.01 25.89 -6.78
CA ASP A 498 4.28 26.86 -7.60
C ASP A 498 2.77 26.91 -7.27
N LYS A 499 2.32 26.10 -6.30
CA LYS A 499 0.91 25.98 -5.87
C LYS A 499 0.65 26.68 -4.56
#